data_120648aa25b2c3cea0cafd48b438772e
#
_entry.id   120648aa25b2c3cea0cafd48b438772e
#
_cell.length_a   1.000
_cell.length_b   1.000
_cell.length_c   1.000
_cell.angle_alpha   90.00
_cell.angle_beta   90.00
_cell.angle_gamma   90.00
#
_symmetry.space_group_name_H-M   'P 1'
#
loop_
_entity.id
_entity.type
_entity.pdbx_description
1 polymer ?
#
loop_
_entity_poly.entity_id
_entity_poly.type
_entity_poly.pdbx_seq_one_letter_code
_entity_poly.pdbx_strand_id
1 'polypeptide(L)'
;MNLQITGHHLDVTPAIRDYVTSKLARINRHFDHVIDVSVVLTVDKLSQKVEATVHVRGKDLHAECIDADMYAAIDGLADKLDRQVLKHKEQIRNHRADSEAIQRSNVGAGTEGTKGSA
;
A
#
# COMPACT_ATOMS: atom_id res chain seq x y z
N MET A 1 -3.11 10.95 8.78
CA MET A 1 -3.58 9.62 8.37
C MET A 1 -4.42 9.01 9.47
N ASN A 2 -5.56 8.49 9.08
CA ASN A 2 -6.44 7.86 10.03
C ASN A 2 -6.32 6.35 9.86
N LEU A 3 -6.01 5.65 10.95
CA LEU A 3 -5.73 4.22 10.88
C LEU A 3 -6.75 3.45 11.69
N GLN A 4 -7.40 2.48 11.04
CA GLN A 4 -8.33 1.59 11.72
C GLN A 4 -7.80 0.17 11.63
N ILE A 5 -7.82 -0.55 12.75
CA ILE A 5 -7.36 -1.92 12.80
C ILE A 5 -8.47 -2.78 13.36
N THR A 6 -8.83 -3.82 12.62
CA THR A 6 -9.90 -4.73 13.02
C THR A 6 -9.36 -6.15 13.07
N GLY A 7 -9.70 -6.89 14.10
CA GLY A 7 -9.30 -8.28 14.22
C GLY A 7 -10.47 -9.22 13.98
N HIS A 8 -10.23 -10.29 13.23
CA HIS A 8 -11.19 -11.35 13.01
C HIS A 8 -10.63 -12.63 13.62
N HIS A 9 -11.33 -13.16 14.62
CA HIS A 9 -10.89 -14.34 15.38
C HIS A 9 -9.60 -14.06 16.12
N LEU A 10 -9.41 -12.81 16.51
CA LEU A 10 -8.17 -12.36 17.10
C LEU A 10 -8.41 -11.03 17.82
N ASP A 11 -7.90 -10.92 19.03
CA ASP A 11 -7.95 -9.64 19.73
C ASP A 11 -6.75 -8.80 19.32
N VAL A 12 -6.99 -7.57 18.93
CA VAL A 12 -5.91 -6.68 18.56
C VAL A 12 -5.29 -6.16 19.84
N THR A 13 -4.15 -6.70 20.22
CA THR A 13 -3.46 -6.29 21.43
C THR A 13 -2.75 -4.96 21.21
N PRO A 14 -2.40 -4.24 22.28
CA PRO A 14 -1.65 -3.00 22.11
C PRO A 14 -0.33 -3.23 21.38
N ALA A 15 0.32 -4.37 21.61
CA ALA A 15 1.57 -4.67 20.93
C ALA A 15 1.39 -4.78 19.42
N ILE A 16 0.35 -5.48 18.99
CA ILE A 16 0.06 -5.63 17.58
C ILE A 16 -0.32 -4.28 16.97
N ARG A 17 -1.17 -3.53 17.69
CA ARG A 17 -1.59 -2.22 17.22
C ARG A 17 -0.40 -1.29 17.03
N ASP A 18 0.52 -1.29 17.99
CA ASP A 18 1.71 -0.44 17.91
C ASP A 18 2.60 -0.87 16.75
N TYR A 19 2.71 -2.17 16.54
CA TYR A 19 3.56 -2.70 15.49
C TYR A 19 3.00 -2.29 14.12
N VAL A 20 1.70 -2.46 13.92
CA VAL A 20 1.05 -2.07 12.67
C VAL A 20 1.20 -0.57 12.46
N THR A 21 0.92 0.21 13.49
CA THR A 21 1.00 1.66 13.40
C THR A 21 2.42 2.09 13.03
N SER A 22 3.40 1.50 13.67
CA SER A 22 4.79 1.85 13.44
C SER A 22 5.21 1.51 12.01
N LYS A 23 4.83 0.33 11.53
CA LYS A 23 5.22 -0.09 10.18
C LYS A 23 4.52 0.73 9.11
N LEU A 24 3.25 1.05 9.32
CA LEU A 24 2.51 1.79 8.31
C LEU A 24 2.77 3.28 8.35
N ALA A 25 3.41 3.77 9.40
CA ALA A 25 3.76 5.18 9.46
C ALA A 25 4.70 5.58 8.33
N ARG A 26 5.47 4.63 7.81
CA ARG A 26 6.36 4.92 6.69
C ARG A 26 5.59 5.37 5.46
N ILE A 27 4.39 4.82 5.27
CA ILE A 27 3.59 5.17 4.11
C ILE A 27 3.24 6.65 4.14
N ASN A 28 2.86 7.14 5.32
CA ASN A 28 2.49 8.53 5.46
C ASN A 28 3.69 9.46 5.25
N ARG A 29 4.89 8.98 5.55
CA ARG A 29 6.10 9.77 5.34
C ARG A 29 6.45 9.87 3.86
N HIS A 30 6.19 8.80 3.11
CA HIS A 30 6.53 8.76 1.71
C HIS A 30 5.46 9.39 0.83
N PHE A 31 4.23 9.47 1.33
CA PHE A 31 3.13 9.93 0.50
C PHE A 31 2.10 10.62 1.39
N ASP A 32 2.04 11.91 1.32
CA ASP A 32 1.19 12.70 2.20
C ASP A 32 -0.23 12.88 1.67
N HIS A 33 -0.61 12.16 0.63
CA HIS A 33 -1.97 12.20 0.11
C HIS A 33 -2.82 11.04 0.64
N VAL A 34 -2.33 10.33 1.65
CA VAL A 34 -3.08 9.25 2.26
C VAL A 34 -4.19 9.83 3.14
N ILE A 35 -5.42 9.42 2.88
CA ILE A 35 -6.55 9.89 3.64
C ILE A 35 -6.74 9.02 4.87
N ASP A 36 -6.85 7.72 4.67
CA ASP A 36 -6.93 6.78 5.78
C ASP A 36 -6.49 5.39 5.36
N VAL A 37 -6.31 4.53 6.34
CA VAL A 37 -5.87 3.16 6.13
C VAL A 37 -6.74 2.26 6.98
N SER A 38 -7.28 1.20 6.38
CA SER A 38 -8.03 0.18 7.10
C SER A 38 -7.23 -1.11 7.05
N VAL A 39 -7.01 -1.72 8.21
CA VAL A 39 -6.25 -2.95 8.32
C VAL A 39 -7.13 -4.01 8.97
N VAL A 40 -7.19 -5.19 8.36
CA VAL A 40 -7.93 -6.31 8.90
C VAL A 40 -6.96 -7.45 9.15
N LEU A 41 -6.94 -7.93 10.38
CA LEU A 41 -6.08 -9.03 10.80
C LEU A 41 -6.95 -10.26 10.99
N THR A 42 -6.62 -11.35 10.33
CA THR A 42 -7.40 -12.59 10.43
C THR A 42 -6.48 -13.72 10.83
N VAL A 43 -6.91 -14.51 11.82
CA VAL A 43 -6.17 -15.68 12.23
C VAL A 43 -6.96 -16.91 11.82
N ASP A 44 -6.31 -17.81 11.10
CA ASP A 44 -6.86 -19.07 10.76
C ASP A 44 -5.96 -20.13 11.39
N LYS A 45 -6.35 -21.40 11.30
CA LYS A 45 -5.67 -22.46 12.02
C LYS A 45 -4.17 -22.53 11.76
N LEU A 46 -3.77 -22.42 10.52
CA LEU A 46 -2.38 -22.57 10.17
C LEU A 46 -1.77 -21.34 9.54
N SER A 47 -2.56 -20.27 9.41
CA SER A 47 -2.04 -19.08 8.77
C SER A 47 -2.66 -17.84 9.36
N GLN A 48 -1.95 -16.73 9.23
CA GLN A 48 -2.44 -15.46 9.71
C GLN A 48 -2.39 -14.50 8.53
N LYS A 49 -3.46 -13.78 8.33
CA LYS A 49 -3.62 -12.92 7.17
C LYS A 49 -3.79 -11.48 7.60
N VAL A 50 -3.10 -10.60 6.91
CA VAL A 50 -3.23 -9.17 7.13
C VAL A 50 -3.63 -8.55 5.82
N GLU A 51 -4.72 -7.77 5.84
CA GLU A 51 -5.16 -7.06 4.65
C GLU A 51 -5.20 -5.58 4.99
N ALA A 52 -4.87 -4.75 4.06
CA ALA A 52 -4.97 -3.31 4.26
C ALA A 52 -5.46 -2.64 3.01
N THR A 53 -6.30 -1.63 3.20
CA THR A 53 -6.74 -0.76 2.11
C THR A 53 -6.32 0.64 2.47
N VAL A 54 -5.56 1.26 1.59
CA VAL A 54 -5.09 2.62 1.78
C VAL A 54 -5.88 3.50 0.85
N HIS A 55 -6.61 4.45 1.44
CA HIS A 55 -7.40 5.39 0.65
C HIS A 55 -6.55 6.61 0.36
N VAL A 56 -6.25 6.81 -0.91
CA VAL A 56 -5.52 7.99 -1.34
C VAL A 56 -6.44 8.78 -2.26
N ARG A 57 -6.04 9.98 -2.57
CA ARG A 57 -6.88 10.82 -3.43
C ARG A 57 -7.06 10.15 -4.79
N GLY A 58 -8.29 9.84 -5.12
CA GLY A 58 -8.64 9.29 -6.43
C GLY A 58 -8.42 7.82 -6.63
N LYS A 59 -7.99 7.09 -5.62
CA LYS A 59 -7.70 5.67 -5.77
C LYS A 59 -7.61 4.97 -4.43
N ASP A 60 -7.91 3.68 -4.43
CA ASP A 60 -7.69 2.84 -3.26
C ASP A 60 -6.57 1.87 -3.59
N LEU A 61 -5.64 1.71 -2.66
CA LEU A 61 -4.56 0.75 -2.81
C LEU A 61 -4.82 -0.38 -1.82
N HIS A 62 -4.73 -1.60 -2.29
CA HIS A 62 -5.02 -2.76 -1.45
C HIS A 62 -3.86 -3.74 -1.50
N ALA A 63 -3.54 -4.33 -0.37
CA ALA A 63 -2.54 -5.38 -0.30
C ALA A 63 -2.90 -6.36 0.80
N GLU A 64 -2.38 -7.57 0.69
CA GLU A 64 -2.56 -8.57 1.73
C GLU A 64 -1.32 -9.41 1.83
N CYS A 65 -1.11 -9.99 2.97
CA CYS A 65 0.02 -10.87 3.21
C CYS A 65 -0.39 -11.97 4.15
N ILE A 66 0.00 -13.20 3.85
CA ILE A 66 -0.30 -14.35 4.66
C ILE A 66 1.01 -14.95 5.13
N ASP A 67 1.08 -15.27 6.42
CA ASP A 67 2.27 -15.87 6.99
C ASP A 67 1.88 -16.68 8.21
N ALA A 68 2.74 -17.54 8.66
CA ALA A 68 2.49 -18.31 9.88
C ALA A 68 2.62 -17.42 11.11
N ASP A 69 3.33 -16.32 10.99
CA ASP A 69 3.55 -15.38 12.10
C ASP A 69 2.92 -14.03 11.75
N MET A 70 2.11 -13.50 12.66
CA MET A 70 1.41 -12.25 12.43
C MET A 70 2.39 -11.09 12.20
N TYR A 71 3.47 -11.04 12.96
CA TYR A 71 4.42 -9.94 12.80
C TYR A 71 5.10 -9.99 11.43
N ALA A 72 5.42 -11.20 10.98
CA ALA A 72 6.00 -11.35 9.65
C ALA A 72 4.98 -10.96 8.59
N ALA A 73 3.70 -11.29 8.79
CA ALA A 73 2.65 -10.91 7.86
C ALA A 73 2.52 -9.39 7.79
N ILE A 74 2.60 -8.73 8.91
CA ILE A 74 2.53 -7.26 8.95
C ILE A 74 3.72 -6.65 8.23
N ASP A 75 4.91 -7.20 8.43
CA ASP A 75 6.10 -6.71 7.74
C ASP A 75 5.95 -6.85 6.24
N GLY A 76 5.48 -8.00 5.79
CA GLY A 76 5.28 -8.23 4.37
C GLY A 76 4.23 -7.31 3.79
N LEU A 77 3.17 -7.07 4.55
CA LEU A 77 2.12 -6.18 4.10
C LEU A 77 2.65 -4.75 3.97
N ALA A 78 3.37 -4.27 4.98
CA ALA A 78 3.91 -2.92 4.94
C ALA A 78 4.84 -2.73 3.75
N ASP A 79 5.63 -3.74 3.45
CA ASP A 79 6.53 -3.68 2.32
C ASP A 79 5.75 -3.61 1.00
N LYS A 80 4.68 -4.40 0.88
CA LYS A 80 3.86 -4.37 -0.32
C LYS A 80 3.17 -3.04 -0.50
N LEU A 81 2.64 -2.48 0.59
CA LEU A 81 1.97 -1.19 0.53
C LEU A 81 2.95 -0.08 0.18
N ASP A 82 4.14 -0.13 0.75
CA ASP A 82 5.16 0.87 0.49
C ASP A 82 5.49 0.89 -1.00
N ARG A 83 5.63 -0.28 -1.61
CA ARG A 83 5.89 -0.37 -3.04
C ARG A 83 4.73 0.18 -3.86
N GLN A 84 3.50 -0.13 -3.47
CA GLN A 84 2.33 0.37 -4.19
C GLN A 84 2.21 1.88 -4.08
N VAL A 85 2.48 2.42 -2.91
CA VAL A 85 2.40 3.86 -2.70
C VAL A 85 3.46 4.57 -3.53
N LEU A 86 4.68 4.04 -3.54
CA LEU A 86 5.74 4.63 -4.34
C LEU A 86 5.41 4.56 -5.83
N LYS A 87 4.86 3.43 -6.26
CA LYS A 87 4.48 3.28 -7.65
C LYS A 87 3.38 4.27 -8.02
N HIS A 88 2.42 4.46 -7.14
CA HIS A 88 1.34 5.41 -7.38
C HIS A 88 1.90 6.83 -7.47
N LYS A 89 2.83 7.16 -6.60
CA LYS A 89 3.45 8.46 -6.61
C LYS A 89 4.22 8.69 -7.90
N GLU A 90 4.91 7.67 -8.38
CA GLU A 90 5.63 7.76 -9.64
C GLU A 90 4.67 7.90 -10.81
N GLN A 91 3.56 7.20 -10.77
CA GLN A 91 2.57 7.31 -11.84
C GLN A 91 2.01 8.72 -11.92
N ILE A 92 1.77 9.34 -10.79
CA ILE A 92 1.29 10.71 -10.79
C ILE A 92 2.31 11.64 -11.41
N ARG A 93 3.57 11.49 -11.05
CA ARG A 93 4.61 12.33 -11.61
C ARG A 93 4.80 12.08 -13.08
N ASN A 94 4.78 10.81 -13.49
CA ASN A 94 4.94 10.46 -14.89
C ASN A 94 3.77 10.97 -15.72
N HIS A 95 2.59 10.95 -15.15
CA HIS A 95 1.42 11.44 -15.87
C HIS A 95 1.57 12.94 -16.13
N ARG A 96 2.10 13.69 -15.18
CA ARG A 96 2.31 15.10 -15.40
C ARG A 96 3.38 15.33 -16.44
N ALA A 97 4.45 14.55 -16.37
CA ALA A 97 5.53 14.68 -17.35
C ALA A 97 5.02 14.32 -18.72
N ASP A 98 4.17 13.29 -18.81
CA ASP A 98 3.62 12.91 -20.09
C ASP A 98 2.73 13.98 -20.65
N SER A 99 1.98 14.64 -19.83
CA SER A 99 1.12 15.71 -20.28
C SER A 99 1.93 16.82 -20.89
N GLU A 100 3.08 17.08 -20.36
CA GLU A 100 3.94 18.10 -20.90
C GLU A 100 4.67 17.62 -22.12
N ALA A 101 5.03 16.36 -22.14
CA ALA A 101 5.79 15.82 -23.24
C ALA A 101 4.97 15.47 -24.45
N ILE A 102 3.71 15.20 -24.28
CA ILE A 102 2.85 14.86 -25.39
C ILE A 102 2.94 15.81 -26.53
N GLN A 103 3.13 17.04 -26.25
CA GLN A 103 3.20 18.00 -27.29
C GLN A 103 4.39 17.84 -28.16
N ARG A 104 5.47 17.29 -27.66
CA ARG A 104 6.65 17.12 -28.45
C ARG A 104 6.67 15.82 -29.16
N SER A 105 6.27 14.77 -28.50
CA SER A 105 6.35 13.45 -29.10
C SER A 105 5.50 12.50 -28.33
N ASN A 106 4.79 11.69 -29.05
CA ASN A 106 3.98 10.77 -28.37
C ASN A 106 4.48 9.38 -28.59
N VAL A 107 5.50 9.25 -29.31
CA VAL A 107 5.97 7.97 -29.66
C VAL A 107 6.47 7.14 -28.52
N GLY A 108 7.35 7.67 -27.83
CA GLY A 108 7.95 6.91 -26.79
C GLY A 108 6.97 6.44 -25.80
N ALA A 109 5.99 7.21 -25.58
CA ALA A 109 5.06 6.86 -24.57
C ALA A 109 4.45 5.51 -24.79
N GLY A 110 4.11 5.26 -25.97
CA GLY A 110 3.46 4.00 -26.23
C GLY A 110 4.31 2.83 -25.84
N THR A 111 5.53 2.90 -26.19
CA THR A 111 6.36 1.79 -25.91
C THR A 111 6.57 1.61 -24.48
N GLU A 112 6.75 2.68 -23.83
CA GLU A 112 7.03 2.53 -22.49
C GLU A 112 5.98 1.92 -21.74
N GLY A 113 4.81 2.24 -22.06
CA GLY A 113 3.73 1.71 -21.35
C GLY A 113 3.89 0.25 -21.15
N THR A 114 4.42 -0.38 -22.15
CA THR A 114 4.51 -1.78 -22.03
C THR A 114 5.44 -2.22 -21.02
N LYS A 115 6.54 -1.56 -20.93
CA LYS A 115 7.40 -2.07 -19.98
C LYS A 115 6.91 -1.87 -18.67
N GLY A 116 6.20 -0.90 -18.51
CA GLY A 116 5.71 -0.60 -17.23
C GLY A 116 5.15 -1.82 -16.62
N SER A 117 4.71 -2.66 -17.40
CA SER A 117 4.09 -3.81 -16.87
C SER A 117 5.07 -4.72 -16.20
N ALA A 118 6.20 -4.66 -16.53
CA ALA A 118 7.13 -5.62 -15.99
C ALA A 118 7.36 -5.44 -14.52
#